data_af3b58fd8e08bb7b24cf7977d11a3f2a
#
_entry.id   af3b58fd8e08bb7b24cf7977d11a3f2a
#
_cell.length_a   1.000
_cell.length_b   1.000
_cell.length_c   1.000
_cell.angle_alpha   90.00
_cell.angle_beta   90.00
_cell.angle_gamma   90.00
#
_symmetry.space_group_name_H-M   'P 1'
#
loop_
_entity.id
_entity.type
_entity.pdbx_description
1 polymer ?
#
loop_
_entity_poly.entity_id
_entity_poly.type
_entity_poly.pdbx_seq_one_letter_code
_entity_poly.pdbx_strand_id
1 'polypeptide(L)'
;VRFVKNLIFTASDGVQLALDMHVPDDGDWLTTPRPLLLEYIPYRKDDSAPYSGQHHYFAQNGIIGARLDCRGTGSSRGASGDEYSEREQQDGAEAVEWLARQAFSNGKIGMTGGSYGGFTSVQVAALAPEGLATIIPVYFTDDRYTDDCHYRGGAWRCYYDIGAYGASMIGMNAMPPYPEYSGDDWAEIWEQHLEENTPYIAEWLTHPTDGPYWRPGSIRGRYEQIKCPVFMIGGWRDGYPNPPLRTFAALERLERGRESV
;
A
#
# COMPACT_ATOMS: atom_id res chain seq x y z
N VAL A 1 -14.15 15.09 13.48
CA VAL A 1 -13.68 14.31 12.30
C VAL A 1 -14.89 13.63 11.68
N ARG A 2 -15.08 13.81 10.38
CA ARG A 2 -16.10 13.12 9.59
C ARG A 2 -15.47 11.90 8.94
N PHE A 3 -16.25 10.84 8.81
CA PHE A 3 -15.84 9.62 8.14
C PHE A 3 -16.57 9.47 6.79
N VAL A 4 -15.83 9.32 5.71
CA VAL A 4 -16.33 9.11 4.35
C VAL A 4 -16.01 7.69 3.94
N LYS A 5 -17.04 6.90 3.63
CA LYS A 5 -16.94 5.49 3.27
C LYS A 5 -17.01 5.28 1.77
N ASN A 6 -16.25 4.34 1.28
CA ASN A 6 -16.30 3.82 -0.11
C ASN A 6 -16.38 4.91 -1.18
N LEU A 7 -15.51 5.93 -1.09
CA LEU A 7 -15.26 6.79 -2.25
C LEU A 7 -14.57 5.95 -3.33
N ILE A 8 -15.12 5.97 -4.54
CA ILE A 8 -14.61 5.12 -5.63
C ILE A 8 -13.58 5.88 -6.46
N PHE A 9 -12.42 5.28 -6.59
CA PHE A 9 -11.40 5.62 -7.58
C PHE A 9 -11.46 4.62 -8.73
N THR A 10 -11.52 5.07 -9.97
CA THR A 10 -11.48 4.21 -11.16
C THR A 10 -10.09 4.28 -11.78
N ALA A 11 -9.40 3.15 -11.81
CA ALA A 11 -8.09 2.99 -12.41
C ALA A 11 -8.16 3.09 -13.95
N SER A 12 -7.03 3.27 -14.62
CA SER A 12 -6.94 3.49 -16.07
C SER A 12 -7.47 2.33 -16.90
N ASP A 13 -7.52 1.12 -16.33
CA ASP A 13 -8.09 -0.08 -16.96
C ASP A 13 -9.59 -0.27 -16.67
N GLY A 14 -10.22 0.69 -15.96
CA GLY A 14 -11.64 0.69 -15.63
C GLY A 14 -11.99 -0.02 -14.32
N VAL A 15 -11.03 -0.64 -13.63
CA VAL A 15 -11.27 -1.29 -12.34
C VAL A 15 -11.53 -0.24 -11.25
N GLN A 16 -12.55 -0.47 -10.44
CA GLN A 16 -12.95 0.42 -9.36
C GLN A 16 -12.36 -0.02 -8.03
N LEU A 17 -11.62 0.88 -7.38
CA LEU A 17 -11.01 0.66 -6.07
C LEU A 17 -11.72 1.51 -5.02
N ALA A 18 -11.93 0.94 -3.84
CA ALA A 18 -12.67 1.57 -2.75
C ALA A 18 -11.74 2.22 -1.72
N LEU A 19 -12.02 3.47 -1.42
CA LEU A 19 -11.25 4.33 -0.53
C LEU A 19 -12.12 4.82 0.63
N ASP A 20 -11.62 4.75 1.85
CA ASP A 20 -12.20 5.42 3.02
C ASP A 20 -11.37 6.63 3.41
N MET A 21 -12.03 7.67 3.93
CA MET A 21 -11.32 8.86 4.42
C MET A 21 -11.84 9.32 5.79
N HIS A 22 -10.90 9.72 6.66
CA HIS A 22 -11.14 10.56 7.82
C HIS A 22 -10.83 12.01 7.43
N VAL A 23 -11.83 12.88 7.47
CA VAL A 23 -11.68 14.27 7.06
C VAL A 23 -11.89 15.21 8.25
N PRO A 24 -11.17 16.34 8.33
CA PRO A 24 -11.41 17.37 9.33
C PRO A 24 -12.86 17.86 9.28
N ASP A 25 -13.46 18.16 10.42
CA ASP A 25 -14.85 18.60 10.55
C ASP A 25 -14.93 20.09 10.92
N ASP A 26 -14.13 20.90 10.28
CA ASP A 26 -13.97 22.34 10.54
C ASP A 26 -14.35 23.20 9.32
N GLY A 27 -15.29 22.72 8.51
CA GLY A 27 -15.77 23.38 7.32
C GLY A 27 -16.33 22.43 6.28
N ASP A 28 -16.48 22.92 5.05
CA ASP A 28 -16.83 22.07 3.91
C ASP A 28 -15.57 21.35 3.39
N TRP A 29 -15.41 20.09 3.78
CA TRP A 29 -14.26 19.30 3.38
C TRP A 29 -14.13 19.09 1.86
N LEU A 30 -15.27 19.13 1.14
CA LEU A 30 -15.27 18.96 -0.32
C LEU A 30 -14.58 20.14 -1.05
N THR A 31 -14.55 21.31 -0.43
CA THR A 31 -14.05 22.56 -1.05
C THR A 31 -12.87 23.17 -0.28
N THR A 32 -12.46 22.59 0.83
CA THR A 32 -11.32 23.07 1.63
C THR A 32 -10.08 22.22 1.34
N PRO A 33 -9.14 22.68 0.49
CA PRO A 33 -7.98 21.88 0.10
C PRO A 33 -7.05 21.58 1.27
N ARG A 34 -6.72 20.29 1.45
CA ARG A 34 -5.85 19.82 2.54
C ARG A 34 -4.81 18.83 2.04
N PRO A 35 -3.67 18.68 2.74
CA PRO A 35 -2.77 17.57 2.49
C PRO A 35 -3.46 16.24 2.87
N LEU A 36 -3.05 15.17 2.22
CA LEU A 36 -3.63 13.85 2.42
C LEU A 36 -2.55 12.82 2.70
N LEU A 37 -2.83 11.89 3.60
CA LEU A 37 -1.98 10.75 3.90
C LEU A 37 -2.72 9.47 3.54
N LEU A 38 -2.19 8.74 2.54
CA LEU A 38 -2.75 7.51 1.99
C LEU A 38 -2.06 6.28 2.57
N GLU A 39 -2.86 5.30 3.01
CA GLU A 39 -2.46 3.92 3.26
C GLU A 39 -3.08 3.02 2.19
N TYR A 40 -2.25 2.28 1.44
CA TYR A 40 -2.68 1.41 0.35
C TYR A 40 -2.36 -0.04 0.71
N ILE A 41 -3.40 -0.85 0.94
CA ILE A 41 -3.28 -2.15 1.63
C ILE A 41 -4.27 -3.20 1.10
N PRO A 42 -3.90 -4.51 1.18
CA PRO A 42 -4.80 -5.61 0.86
C PRO A 42 -5.57 -6.14 2.08
N TYR A 43 -5.45 -5.51 3.25
CA TYR A 43 -5.93 -6.05 4.53
C TYR A 43 -7.39 -5.71 4.84
N ARG A 44 -8.20 -5.34 3.83
CA ARG A 44 -9.61 -5.00 4.01
C ARG A 44 -9.78 -3.82 4.96
N LYS A 45 -9.80 -2.61 4.42
CA LYS A 45 -9.90 -1.33 5.17
C LYS A 45 -11.06 -1.27 6.17
N ASP A 46 -12.10 -2.08 5.95
CA ASP A 46 -13.34 -2.03 6.74
C ASP A 46 -13.25 -2.82 8.05
N ASP A 47 -12.47 -3.90 8.12
CA ASP A 47 -12.49 -4.82 9.26
C ASP A 47 -11.13 -5.18 9.86
N SER A 48 -10.12 -5.47 9.08
CA SER A 48 -8.89 -6.02 9.61
C SER A 48 -7.74 -5.04 9.74
N ALA A 49 -7.95 -3.80 9.33
CA ALA A 49 -6.92 -2.78 9.44
C ALA A 49 -6.96 -2.08 10.80
N PRO A 50 -6.10 -2.45 11.76
CA PRO A 50 -6.20 -2.02 13.15
C PRO A 50 -5.85 -0.55 13.39
N TYR A 51 -5.36 0.17 12.39
CA TYR A 51 -4.76 1.50 12.55
C TYR A 51 -5.67 2.68 12.19
N SER A 52 -6.99 2.50 12.19
CA SER A 52 -7.95 3.59 11.91
C SER A 52 -7.82 4.79 12.85
N GLY A 53 -7.37 4.57 14.09
CA GLY A 53 -7.09 5.64 15.06
C GLY A 53 -6.00 6.61 14.60
N GLN A 54 -5.03 6.14 13.84
CA GLN A 54 -3.99 6.99 13.25
C GLN A 54 -4.57 7.96 12.22
N HIS A 55 -5.44 7.51 11.33
CA HIS A 55 -6.10 8.38 10.34
C HIS A 55 -7.03 9.39 10.99
N HIS A 56 -7.71 9.00 12.06
CA HIS A 56 -8.52 9.92 12.85
C HIS A 56 -7.66 11.02 13.49
N TYR A 57 -6.51 10.67 14.06
CA TYR A 57 -5.56 11.63 14.62
C TYR A 57 -5.05 12.62 13.57
N PHE A 58 -4.69 12.16 12.38
CA PHE A 58 -4.27 13.06 11.31
C PHE A 58 -5.38 14.02 10.90
N ALA A 59 -6.62 13.55 10.81
CA ALA A 59 -7.76 14.39 10.49
C ALA A 59 -8.02 15.48 11.57
N GLN A 60 -7.85 15.16 12.85
CA GLN A 60 -7.90 16.15 13.94
C GLN A 60 -6.81 17.24 13.80
N ASN A 61 -5.72 16.94 13.11
CA ASN A 61 -4.61 17.85 12.89
C ASN A 61 -4.59 18.46 11.44
N GLY A 62 -5.72 18.43 10.75
CA GLY A 62 -5.88 19.11 9.48
C GLY A 62 -5.36 18.35 8.25
N ILE A 63 -5.03 17.06 8.39
CA ILE A 63 -4.56 16.20 7.30
C ILE A 63 -5.63 15.14 7.03
N ILE A 64 -6.09 15.00 5.79
CA ILE A 64 -7.01 13.92 5.42
C ILE A 64 -6.28 12.58 5.55
N GLY A 65 -6.79 11.67 6.37
CA GLY A 65 -6.29 10.31 6.46
C GLY A 65 -7.11 9.39 5.56
N ALA A 66 -6.48 8.69 4.62
CA ALA A 66 -7.17 7.85 3.65
C ALA A 66 -6.64 6.42 3.65
N ARG A 67 -7.53 5.46 3.39
CA ARG A 67 -7.22 4.04 3.20
C ARG A 67 -7.83 3.53 1.92
N LEU A 68 -7.02 2.91 1.08
CA LEU A 68 -7.41 2.31 -0.19
C LEU A 68 -7.21 0.81 -0.12
N ASP A 69 -8.27 0.03 -0.40
CA ASP A 69 -8.14 -1.41 -0.63
C ASP A 69 -7.44 -1.66 -1.98
N CYS A 70 -6.46 -2.59 -1.99
CA CYS A 70 -5.87 -3.07 -3.23
C CYS A 70 -6.94 -3.77 -4.10
N ARG A 71 -6.70 -3.83 -5.42
CA ARG A 71 -7.59 -4.56 -6.34
C ARG A 71 -7.81 -6.00 -5.89
N GLY A 72 -9.03 -6.49 -6.04
CA GLY A 72 -9.40 -7.84 -5.63
C GLY A 72 -9.43 -8.06 -4.12
N THR A 73 -9.44 -6.99 -3.31
CA THR A 73 -9.51 -7.10 -1.85
C THR A 73 -10.57 -6.18 -1.26
N GLY A 74 -11.16 -6.60 -0.15
CA GLY A 74 -12.17 -5.81 0.57
C GLY A 74 -13.33 -5.36 -0.31
N SER A 75 -13.53 -4.04 -0.42
CA SER A 75 -14.60 -3.43 -1.24
C SER A 75 -14.11 -3.01 -2.63
N SER A 76 -12.84 -3.24 -2.97
CA SER A 76 -12.30 -2.96 -4.31
C SER A 76 -12.63 -4.08 -5.29
N ARG A 77 -12.98 -3.72 -6.52
CA ARG A 77 -13.23 -4.66 -7.63
C ARG A 77 -11.91 -5.17 -8.24
N GLY A 78 -12.04 -6.05 -9.23
CA GLY A 78 -10.94 -6.68 -9.95
C GLY A 78 -10.39 -7.89 -9.24
N ALA A 79 -9.31 -8.45 -9.77
CA ALA A 79 -8.67 -9.66 -9.27
C ALA A 79 -7.29 -9.36 -8.66
N SER A 80 -7.00 -10.02 -7.56
CA SER A 80 -5.67 -10.07 -6.95
C SER A 80 -4.95 -11.33 -7.41
N GLY A 81 -4.00 -11.17 -8.35
CA GLY A 81 -3.24 -12.29 -8.90
C GLY A 81 -1.98 -12.63 -8.12
N ASP A 82 -1.32 -11.64 -7.54
CA ASP A 82 -0.10 -11.76 -6.74
C ASP A 82 0.13 -10.45 -5.96
N GLU A 83 0.96 -10.53 -4.91
CA GLU A 83 1.40 -9.34 -4.16
C GLU A 83 2.36 -8.48 -4.98
N TYR A 84 2.25 -7.17 -4.78
CA TYR A 84 3.20 -6.19 -5.31
C TYR A 84 3.39 -6.29 -6.82
N SER A 85 2.36 -6.74 -7.54
CA SER A 85 2.38 -6.79 -8.99
C SER A 85 2.61 -5.40 -9.59
N GLU A 86 3.10 -5.34 -10.82
CA GLU A 86 3.29 -4.06 -11.52
C GLU A 86 1.96 -3.31 -11.64
N ARG A 87 0.84 -4.03 -11.86
CA ARG A 87 -0.47 -3.42 -11.93
C ARG A 87 -0.91 -2.83 -10.59
N GLU A 88 -0.67 -3.52 -9.48
CA GLU A 88 -0.95 -3.01 -8.14
C GLU A 88 -0.16 -1.74 -7.83
N GLN A 89 1.13 -1.72 -8.16
CA GLN A 89 1.97 -0.53 -8.01
C GLN A 89 1.44 0.64 -8.86
N GLN A 90 1.01 0.36 -10.08
CA GLN A 90 0.41 1.36 -10.97
C GLN A 90 -0.91 1.88 -10.43
N ASP A 91 -1.78 1.03 -9.87
CA ASP A 91 -3.02 1.44 -9.19
C ASP A 91 -2.73 2.43 -8.06
N GLY A 92 -1.72 2.15 -7.25
CA GLY A 92 -1.29 3.05 -6.18
C GLY A 92 -0.80 4.41 -6.70
N ALA A 93 -0.03 4.40 -7.79
CA ALA A 93 0.44 5.63 -8.43
C ALA A 93 -0.72 6.46 -9.03
N GLU A 94 -1.63 5.80 -9.75
CA GLU A 94 -2.82 6.45 -10.33
C GLU A 94 -3.74 7.00 -9.23
N ALA A 95 -3.87 6.30 -8.10
CA ALA A 95 -4.65 6.77 -6.95
C ALA A 95 -4.03 8.03 -6.33
N VAL A 96 -2.71 8.09 -6.18
CA VAL A 96 -2.01 9.30 -5.73
C VAL A 96 -2.29 10.49 -6.65
N GLU A 97 -2.15 10.30 -7.95
CA GLU A 97 -2.41 11.35 -8.94
C GLU A 97 -3.87 11.78 -8.98
N TRP A 98 -4.79 10.83 -8.86
CA TRP A 98 -6.23 11.12 -8.80
C TRP A 98 -6.57 11.93 -7.55
N LEU A 99 -6.05 11.53 -6.37
CA LEU A 99 -6.25 12.24 -5.11
C LEU A 99 -5.67 13.65 -5.14
N ALA A 100 -4.50 13.83 -5.76
CA ALA A 100 -3.88 15.15 -5.88
C ALA A 100 -4.74 16.16 -6.67
N ARG A 101 -5.56 15.67 -7.60
CA ARG A 101 -6.44 16.50 -8.46
C ARG A 101 -7.83 16.77 -7.86
N GLN A 102 -8.17 16.18 -6.70
CA GLN A 102 -9.49 16.40 -6.08
C GLN A 102 -9.63 17.80 -5.49
N ALA A 103 -10.83 18.37 -5.48
CA ALA A 103 -11.10 19.69 -4.94
C ALA A 103 -10.79 19.80 -3.43
N PHE A 104 -10.89 18.70 -2.69
CA PHE A 104 -10.53 18.63 -1.28
C PHE A 104 -9.02 18.48 -1.01
N SER A 105 -8.22 18.26 -2.05
CA SER A 105 -6.78 18.08 -1.95
C SER A 105 -6.02 19.37 -2.29
N ASN A 106 -4.97 19.67 -1.55
CA ASN A 106 -4.04 20.75 -1.89
C ASN A 106 -2.92 20.30 -2.86
N GLY A 107 -3.06 19.12 -3.47
CA GLY A 107 -2.10 18.54 -4.40
C GLY A 107 -0.92 17.82 -3.75
N LYS A 108 -0.88 17.73 -2.39
CA LYS A 108 0.22 17.08 -1.67
C LYS A 108 -0.29 15.80 -1.00
N ILE A 109 0.15 14.68 -1.54
CA ILE A 109 -0.18 13.35 -1.04
C ILE A 109 1.06 12.76 -0.35
N GLY A 110 0.92 12.35 0.91
CA GLY A 110 1.87 11.47 1.56
C GLY A 110 1.39 10.03 1.48
N MET A 111 2.30 9.06 1.47
CA MET A 111 1.93 7.65 1.69
C MET A 111 2.53 7.13 2.98
N THR A 112 1.81 6.25 3.66
CA THR A 112 2.26 5.58 4.88
C THR A 112 1.65 4.20 4.99
N GLY A 113 2.16 3.41 5.90
CA GLY A 113 1.58 2.14 6.30
C GLY A 113 2.63 1.23 6.91
N GLY A 114 2.16 0.24 7.64
CA GLY A 114 2.99 -0.80 8.23
C GLY A 114 3.03 -2.04 7.35
N SER A 115 4.18 -2.75 7.30
CA SER A 115 4.33 -3.97 6.52
C SER A 115 3.94 -3.74 5.05
N TYR A 116 2.90 -4.39 4.55
CA TYR A 116 2.42 -4.22 3.17
C TYR A 116 2.23 -2.74 2.79
N GLY A 117 1.59 -1.93 3.62
CA GLY A 117 1.41 -0.50 3.37
C GLY A 117 2.74 0.28 3.34
N GLY A 118 3.75 -0.18 4.05
CA GLY A 118 5.12 0.32 3.96
C GLY A 118 5.79 -0.09 2.65
N PHE A 119 5.57 -1.31 2.19
CA PHE A 119 6.10 -1.83 0.92
C PHE A 119 5.47 -1.09 -0.26
N THR A 120 4.14 -0.96 -0.30
CA THR A 120 3.45 -0.20 -1.37
C THR A 120 3.89 1.25 -1.40
N SER A 121 4.15 1.87 -0.23
CA SER A 121 4.65 3.25 -0.17
C SER A 121 5.98 3.42 -0.90
N VAL A 122 6.96 2.52 -0.69
CA VAL A 122 8.26 2.62 -1.37
C VAL A 122 8.18 2.22 -2.85
N GLN A 123 7.32 1.26 -3.20
CA GLN A 123 7.11 0.81 -4.58
C GLN A 123 6.45 1.91 -5.43
N VAL A 124 5.38 2.52 -4.91
CA VAL A 124 4.72 3.66 -5.58
C VAL A 124 5.65 4.87 -5.66
N ALA A 125 6.45 5.14 -4.62
CA ALA A 125 7.43 6.23 -4.67
C ALA A 125 8.50 6.03 -5.75
N ALA A 126 8.85 4.79 -6.08
CA ALA A 126 9.76 4.48 -7.17
C ALA A 126 9.16 4.75 -8.57
N LEU A 127 7.83 4.82 -8.69
CA LEU A 127 7.14 5.27 -9.90
C LEU A 127 7.07 6.79 -10.01
N ALA A 128 7.38 7.51 -8.91
CA ALA A 128 7.40 8.99 -8.82
C ALA A 128 6.12 9.66 -9.36
N PRO A 129 4.90 9.25 -8.93
CA PRO A 129 3.65 9.84 -9.43
C PRO A 129 3.56 11.31 -9.06
N GLU A 130 2.88 12.10 -9.92
CA GLU A 130 2.63 13.50 -9.67
C GLU A 130 1.80 13.69 -8.39
N GLY A 131 2.21 14.65 -7.55
CA GLY A 131 1.53 14.93 -6.28
C GLY A 131 2.06 14.14 -5.08
N LEU A 132 2.90 13.10 -5.26
CA LEU A 132 3.52 12.40 -4.14
C LEU A 132 4.57 13.30 -3.48
N ALA A 133 4.24 13.79 -2.27
CA ALA A 133 5.06 14.76 -1.55
C ALA A 133 6.05 14.11 -0.56
N THR A 134 5.72 12.95 -0.01
CA THR A 134 6.56 12.22 0.98
C THR A 134 6.05 10.80 1.17
N ILE A 135 6.92 9.93 1.71
CA ILE A 135 6.51 8.61 2.19
C ILE A 135 6.98 8.36 3.62
N ILE A 136 6.18 7.61 4.37
CA ILE A 136 6.46 7.20 5.76
C ILE A 136 6.30 5.67 5.86
N PRO A 137 7.21 4.89 5.26
CA PRO A 137 7.15 3.43 5.35
C PRO A 137 7.54 2.94 6.74
N VAL A 138 6.69 2.08 7.32
CA VAL A 138 6.88 1.49 8.64
C VAL A 138 7.15 0.00 8.51
N TYR A 139 8.23 -0.51 9.10
CA TYR A 139 8.73 -1.89 9.04
C TYR A 139 8.44 -2.58 7.69
N PHE A 140 9.15 -2.13 6.68
CA PHE A 140 9.02 -2.52 5.28
C PHE A 140 10.25 -3.27 4.75
N THR A 141 10.13 -3.88 3.57
CA THR A 141 11.29 -4.38 2.82
C THR A 141 11.59 -3.53 1.58
N ASP A 142 12.85 -3.55 1.19
CA ASP A 142 13.35 -3.05 -0.09
C ASP A 142 13.70 -4.19 -1.07
N ASP A 143 13.62 -5.44 -0.61
CA ASP A 143 13.99 -6.63 -1.39
C ASP A 143 13.12 -7.83 -0.98
N ARG A 144 12.20 -8.22 -1.84
CA ARG A 144 11.23 -9.30 -1.61
C ARG A 144 11.86 -10.68 -1.42
N TYR A 145 13.06 -10.93 -1.91
CA TYR A 145 13.70 -12.23 -1.78
C TYR A 145 14.65 -12.31 -0.59
N THR A 146 15.47 -11.28 -0.39
CA THR A 146 16.53 -11.34 0.63
C THR A 146 16.04 -11.09 2.04
N ASP A 147 15.09 -10.18 2.21
CA ASP A 147 14.64 -9.67 3.51
C ASP A 147 13.13 -9.45 3.56
N ASP A 148 12.34 -10.36 3.02
CA ASP A 148 10.88 -10.32 3.11
C ASP A 148 10.33 -11.31 4.13
N CYS A 149 9.01 -11.38 4.27
CA CYS A 149 8.34 -12.38 5.07
C CYS A 149 8.48 -13.78 4.47
N HIS A 150 8.68 -13.92 3.16
CA HIS A 150 8.72 -15.20 2.45
C HIS A 150 10.09 -15.85 2.51
N TYR A 151 11.13 -15.10 2.20
CA TYR A 151 12.50 -15.57 2.19
C TYR A 151 13.40 -14.65 3.00
N ARG A 152 14.38 -15.21 3.66
CA ARG A 152 15.44 -14.49 4.34
C ARG A 152 16.78 -15.12 4.00
N GLY A 153 17.60 -14.38 3.25
CA GLY A 153 18.88 -14.90 2.79
C GLY A 153 18.76 -16.17 1.96
N GLY A 154 17.68 -16.33 1.20
CA GLY A 154 17.39 -17.52 0.40
C GLY A 154 16.75 -18.70 1.16
N ALA A 155 16.57 -18.59 2.48
CA ALA A 155 15.87 -19.57 3.28
C ALA A 155 14.38 -19.22 3.40
N TRP A 156 13.51 -20.16 3.09
CA TRP A 156 12.08 -19.98 3.19
C TRP A 156 11.60 -19.88 4.63
N ARG A 157 10.78 -18.90 4.95
CA ARG A 157 10.23 -18.64 6.28
C ARG A 157 8.91 -19.39 6.50
N CYS A 158 8.98 -20.71 6.47
CA CYS A 158 7.85 -21.64 6.47
C CYS A 158 6.78 -21.33 7.52
N TYR A 159 7.18 -21.00 8.76
CA TYR A 159 6.24 -20.70 9.85
C TYR A 159 5.43 -19.43 9.55
N TYR A 160 6.09 -18.36 9.08
CA TYR A 160 5.45 -17.09 8.85
C TYR A 160 4.52 -17.14 7.63
N ASP A 161 5.00 -17.70 6.52
CA ASP A 161 4.24 -17.70 5.26
C ASP A 161 3.07 -18.68 5.28
N ILE A 162 3.32 -19.93 5.64
CA ILE A 162 2.26 -20.95 5.62
C ILE A 162 1.38 -20.83 6.85
N GLY A 163 1.98 -20.72 8.03
CA GLY A 163 1.25 -20.82 9.30
C GLY A 163 0.51 -19.56 9.70
N ALA A 164 0.97 -18.38 9.28
CA ALA A 164 0.39 -17.11 9.70
C ALA A 164 -0.03 -16.24 8.51
N TYR A 165 0.92 -15.63 7.79
CA TYR A 165 0.61 -14.62 6.80
C TYR A 165 -0.10 -15.18 5.57
N GLY A 166 0.44 -16.22 4.94
CA GLY A 166 -0.16 -16.81 3.74
C GLY A 166 -1.59 -17.34 3.98
N ALA A 167 -1.80 -18.04 5.09
CA ALA A 167 -3.14 -18.51 5.47
C ALA A 167 -4.10 -17.35 5.80
N SER A 168 -3.62 -16.30 6.48
CA SER A 168 -4.42 -15.13 6.79
C SER A 168 -4.87 -14.40 5.52
N MET A 169 -3.98 -14.25 4.53
CA MET A 169 -4.32 -13.59 3.27
C MET A 169 -5.35 -14.38 2.46
N ILE A 170 -5.24 -15.72 2.42
CA ILE A 170 -6.28 -16.56 1.80
C ILE A 170 -7.63 -16.33 2.49
N GLY A 171 -7.64 -16.35 3.83
CA GLY A 171 -8.86 -16.11 4.60
C GLY A 171 -9.46 -14.73 4.36
N MET A 172 -8.65 -13.68 4.39
CA MET A 172 -9.10 -12.30 4.17
C MET A 172 -9.65 -12.09 2.75
N ASN A 173 -8.98 -12.62 1.74
CA ASN A 173 -9.41 -12.48 0.34
C ASN A 173 -10.69 -13.31 0.04
N ALA A 174 -10.96 -14.35 0.81
CA ALA A 174 -12.17 -15.16 0.68
C ALA A 174 -13.40 -14.60 1.42
N MET A 175 -13.23 -13.59 2.28
CA MET A 175 -14.36 -12.98 3.00
C MET A 175 -15.15 -12.01 2.09
N PRO A 176 -16.50 -11.95 2.20
CA PRO A 176 -17.29 -10.98 1.47
C PRO A 176 -16.97 -9.55 1.90
N PRO A 177 -17.08 -8.56 1.02
CA PRO A 177 -17.12 -7.16 1.42
C PRO A 177 -18.36 -6.90 2.30
N TYR A 178 -18.33 -5.83 3.08
CA TYR A 178 -19.49 -5.46 3.90
C TYR A 178 -20.65 -4.94 3.03
N PRO A 179 -21.83 -5.59 3.03
CA PRO A 179 -22.98 -5.14 2.23
C PRO A 179 -23.38 -3.69 2.53
N GLU A 180 -23.29 -3.29 3.82
CA GLU A 180 -23.60 -1.93 4.26
C GLU A 180 -22.78 -0.86 3.52
N TYR A 181 -21.55 -1.17 3.13
CA TYR A 181 -20.61 -0.22 2.51
C TYR A 181 -20.47 -0.42 1.00
N SER A 182 -20.58 -1.65 0.54
CA SER A 182 -20.46 -2.01 -0.89
C SER A 182 -21.77 -1.92 -1.65
N GLY A 183 -22.89 -1.71 -0.95
CA GLY A 183 -24.20 -1.60 -1.55
C GLY A 183 -24.69 -2.93 -2.15
N ASP A 184 -25.57 -2.85 -3.14
CA ASP A 184 -26.20 -4.04 -3.76
C ASP A 184 -25.21 -4.94 -4.51
N ASP A 185 -24.04 -4.40 -4.87
CA ASP A 185 -23.01 -5.10 -5.65
C ASP A 185 -22.10 -6.01 -4.81
N TRP A 186 -22.28 -6.07 -3.50
CA TRP A 186 -21.37 -6.81 -2.61
C TRP A 186 -21.22 -8.30 -2.98
N ALA A 187 -22.31 -8.93 -3.42
CA ALA A 187 -22.29 -10.34 -3.79
C ALA A 187 -21.52 -10.57 -5.09
N GLU A 188 -21.67 -9.69 -6.08
CA GLU A 188 -20.93 -9.73 -7.34
C GLU A 188 -19.43 -9.51 -7.11
N ILE A 189 -19.05 -8.54 -6.26
CA ILE A 189 -17.65 -8.30 -5.89
C ILE A 189 -17.07 -9.54 -5.21
N TRP A 190 -17.81 -10.16 -4.31
CA TRP A 190 -17.36 -11.37 -3.61
C TRP A 190 -17.20 -12.56 -4.54
N GLU A 191 -18.17 -12.81 -5.42
CA GLU A 191 -18.10 -13.87 -6.42
C GLU A 191 -16.88 -13.69 -7.32
N GLN A 192 -16.62 -12.47 -7.81
CA GLN A 192 -15.44 -12.16 -8.58
C GLN A 192 -14.15 -12.46 -7.80
N HIS A 193 -14.05 -12.05 -6.53
CA HIS A 193 -12.87 -12.34 -5.71
C HIS A 193 -12.65 -13.85 -5.51
N LEU A 194 -13.71 -14.62 -5.30
CA LEU A 194 -13.61 -16.08 -5.12
C LEU A 194 -13.19 -16.80 -6.41
N GLU A 195 -13.63 -16.32 -7.56
CA GLU A 195 -13.35 -16.95 -8.86
C GLU A 195 -11.99 -16.55 -9.44
N GLU A 196 -11.58 -15.30 -9.27
CA GLU A 196 -10.46 -14.72 -10.00
C GLU A 196 -9.18 -14.53 -9.14
N ASN A 197 -9.29 -14.43 -7.80
CA ASN A 197 -8.13 -14.23 -6.96
C ASN A 197 -7.26 -15.49 -6.87
N THR A 198 -5.96 -15.29 -7.05
CA THR A 198 -4.95 -16.35 -6.81
C THR A 198 -4.42 -16.24 -5.39
N PRO A 199 -4.37 -17.32 -4.61
CA PRO A 199 -3.70 -17.32 -3.32
C PRO A 199 -2.21 -16.98 -3.49
N TYR A 200 -1.73 -15.92 -2.87
CA TYR A 200 -0.34 -15.44 -3.01
C TYR A 200 0.71 -16.52 -2.75
N ILE A 201 0.47 -17.37 -1.75
CA ILE A 201 1.38 -18.46 -1.42
C ILE A 201 1.58 -19.45 -2.57
N ALA A 202 0.62 -19.63 -3.46
CA ALA A 202 0.77 -20.50 -4.62
C ALA A 202 1.84 -19.96 -5.56
N GLU A 203 1.89 -18.64 -5.76
CA GLU A 203 2.89 -17.98 -6.59
C GLU A 203 4.28 -18.06 -5.93
N TRP A 204 4.39 -17.73 -4.64
CA TRP A 204 5.68 -17.76 -3.94
C TRP A 204 6.37 -19.13 -3.98
N LEU A 205 5.58 -20.21 -3.82
CA LEU A 205 6.11 -21.56 -3.83
C LEU A 205 6.66 -22.01 -5.17
N THR A 206 6.21 -21.43 -6.26
CA THR A 206 6.72 -21.72 -7.61
C THR A 206 8.03 -21.00 -7.94
N HIS A 207 8.43 -20.02 -7.09
CA HIS A 207 9.60 -19.17 -7.30
C HIS A 207 10.64 -19.27 -6.16
N PRO A 208 11.23 -20.46 -5.90
CA PRO A 208 12.07 -20.68 -4.72
C PRO A 208 13.47 -20.05 -4.79
N THR A 209 13.85 -19.46 -5.92
CA THR A 209 15.18 -18.87 -6.15
C THR A 209 15.09 -17.38 -6.45
N ASP A 210 16.12 -16.61 -6.09
CA ASP A 210 16.23 -15.20 -6.46
C ASP A 210 16.24 -15.05 -7.98
N GLY A 211 15.27 -14.33 -8.53
CA GLY A 211 15.08 -14.23 -9.96
C GLY A 211 14.14 -13.10 -10.38
N PRO A 212 13.77 -13.06 -11.68
CA PRO A 212 12.94 -12.00 -12.24
C PRO A 212 11.60 -11.80 -11.56
N TYR A 213 11.00 -12.86 -11.03
CA TYR A 213 9.71 -12.79 -10.31
C TYR A 213 9.73 -11.82 -9.13
N TRP A 214 10.83 -11.78 -8.37
CA TRP A 214 10.95 -10.94 -7.16
C TRP A 214 11.32 -9.48 -7.45
N ARG A 215 11.74 -9.16 -8.68
CA ARG A 215 12.26 -7.84 -9.05
C ARG A 215 11.20 -6.72 -9.07
N PRO A 216 10.00 -6.90 -9.61
CA PRO A 216 8.99 -5.83 -9.67
C PRO A 216 8.64 -5.27 -8.30
N GLY A 217 8.46 -6.14 -7.30
CA GLY A 217 8.15 -5.73 -5.92
C GLY A 217 9.35 -5.23 -5.10
N SER A 218 10.58 -5.32 -5.63
CA SER A 218 11.80 -4.91 -4.95
C SER A 218 12.28 -3.55 -5.46
N ILE A 219 12.65 -2.64 -4.54
CA ILE A 219 13.25 -1.34 -4.90
C ILE A 219 14.78 -1.35 -4.76
N ARG A 220 15.36 -2.42 -4.21
CA ARG A 220 16.80 -2.58 -4.07
C ARG A 220 17.51 -2.46 -5.42
N GLY A 221 18.44 -1.53 -5.51
CA GLY A 221 19.13 -1.18 -6.76
C GLY A 221 18.38 -0.17 -7.64
N ARG A 222 17.22 0.35 -7.20
CA ARG A 222 16.42 1.37 -7.90
C ARG A 222 16.09 2.57 -7.00
N TYR A 223 16.84 2.80 -5.94
CA TYR A 223 16.57 3.87 -4.96
C TYR A 223 16.59 5.27 -5.57
N GLU A 224 17.34 5.48 -6.66
CA GLU A 224 17.39 6.73 -7.41
C GLU A 224 16.05 7.11 -8.07
N GLN A 225 15.12 6.16 -8.18
CA GLN A 225 13.77 6.41 -8.69
C GLN A 225 12.90 7.14 -7.66
N ILE A 226 13.17 7.00 -6.36
CA ILE A 226 12.46 7.73 -5.30
C ILE A 226 12.85 9.21 -5.35
N LYS A 227 11.87 10.09 -5.58
CA LYS A 227 12.10 11.54 -5.76
C LYS A 227 11.57 12.39 -4.61
N CYS A 228 10.80 11.81 -3.70
CA CYS A 228 10.25 12.51 -2.55
C CYS A 228 11.07 12.24 -1.27
N PRO A 229 10.95 13.11 -0.25
CA PRO A 229 11.47 12.85 1.09
C PRO A 229 10.93 11.54 1.68
N VAL A 230 11.77 10.84 2.43
CA VAL A 230 11.45 9.56 3.06
C VAL A 230 11.70 9.63 4.56
N PHE A 231 10.68 9.35 5.37
CA PHE A 231 10.80 9.18 6.82
C PHE A 231 10.51 7.73 7.19
N MET A 232 11.56 6.95 7.45
CA MET A 232 11.45 5.51 7.71
C MET A 232 11.33 5.20 9.19
N ILE A 233 10.41 4.28 9.53
CA ILE A 233 10.27 3.72 10.88
C ILE A 233 10.53 2.22 10.82
N GLY A 234 11.49 1.75 11.60
CA GLY A 234 11.85 0.33 11.74
C GLY A 234 12.27 -0.01 13.15
N GLY A 235 12.16 -1.28 13.52
CA GLY A 235 12.52 -1.79 14.83
C GLY A 235 13.60 -2.88 14.76
N TRP A 236 14.47 -2.95 15.75
CA TRP A 236 15.51 -3.98 15.83
C TRP A 236 14.96 -5.40 16.00
N ARG A 237 13.70 -5.51 16.42
CA ARG A 237 13.01 -6.78 16.68
C ARG A 237 11.84 -7.05 15.73
N ASP A 238 11.63 -6.22 14.71
CA ASP A 238 10.60 -6.47 13.72
C ASP A 238 11.04 -7.50 12.67
N GLY A 239 10.15 -7.82 11.73
CA GLY A 239 10.42 -8.76 10.65
C GLY A 239 11.47 -8.27 9.66
N TYR A 240 11.72 -6.94 9.59
CA TYR A 240 12.53 -6.29 8.55
C TYR A 240 13.57 -5.31 9.13
N PRO A 241 14.50 -5.74 10.00
CA PRO A 241 15.42 -4.82 10.65
C PRO A 241 16.48 -4.23 9.72
N ASN A 242 16.83 -4.92 8.63
CA ASN A 242 17.90 -4.50 7.71
C ASN A 242 17.45 -3.51 6.62
N PRO A 243 16.26 -3.65 6.00
CA PRO A 243 15.84 -2.78 4.90
C PRO A 243 15.86 -1.28 5.20
N PRO A 244 15.35 -0.77 6.35
CA PRO A 244 15.41 0.65 6.64
C PRO A 244 16.85 1.19 6.65
N LEU A 245 17.80 0.47 7.26
CA LEU A 245 19.19 0.87 7.31
C LEU A 245 19.86 0.89 5.93
N ARG A 246 19.58 -0.14 5.13
CA ARG A 246 20.10 -0.28 3.77
C ARG A 246 19.56 0.81 2.86
N THR A 247 18.25 1.05 2.93
CA THR A 247 17.57 2.10 2.16
C THR A 247 18.09 3.48 2.54
N PHE A 248 18.21 3.78 3.84
CA PHE A 248 18.76 5.04 4.33
C PHE A 248 20.19 5.28 3.77
N ALA A 249 21.06 4.29 3.90
CA ALA A 249 22.44 4.42 3.41
C ALA A 249 22.51 4.60 1.89
N ALA A 250 21.58 4.03 1.13
CA ALA A 250 21.52 4.20 -0.31
C ALA A 250 21.03 5.60 -0.70
N LEU A 251 19.96 6.10 -0.08
CA LEU A 251 19.43 7.43 -0.33
C LEU A 251 20.41 8.53 0.07
N GLU A 252 21.08 8.40 1.23
CA GLU A 252 22.12 9.33 1.69
C GLU A 252 23.28 9.45 0.68
N ARG A 253 23.71 8.33 0.10
CA ARG A 253 24.76 8.36 -0.94
C ARG A 253 24.31 9.10 -2.21
N LEU A 254 23.06 8.94 -2.60
CA LEU A 254 22.49 9.62 -3.76
C LEU A 254 22.41 11.14 -3.54
N GLU A 255 22.04 11.60 -2.34
CA GLU A 255 22.01 13.01 -1.99
C GLU A 255 23.42 13.63 -2.01
N ARG A 256 24.39 13.01 -1.32
CA ARG A 256 25.79 13.46 -1.34
C ARG A 256 26.40 13.49 -2.73
N GLY A 257 26.02 12.55 -3.60
CA GLY A 257 26.44 12.55 -5.01
C GLY A 257 25.88 13.73 -5.81
N ARG A 258 24.70 14.25 -5.46
CA ARG A 258 24.07 15.43 -6.09
C ARG A 258 24.70 16.75 -5.61
N GLU A 259 25.13 16.82 -4.35
CA GLU A 259 25.78 18.00 -3.78
C GLU A 259 27.23 18.20 -4.28
N SER A 260 27.83 17.16 -4.89
CA SER A 260 29.21 17.16 -5.37
C SER A 260 29.34 17.43 -6.88
N VAL A 261 28.26 17.74 -7.58
CA VAL A 261 28.18 18.12 -9.00
C VAL A 261 27.68 19.55 -9.12
#